data_cb67d79bf225308ccb0092e97567ced4
#
_entry.id   cb67d79bf225308ccb0092e97567ced4
#
_cell.length_a   1.000
_cell.length_b   1.000
_cell.length_c   1.000
_cell.angle_alpha   90.00
_cell.angle_beta   90.00
_cell.angle_gamma   90.00
#
_symmetry.space_group_name_H-M   'P 1'
#
loop_
_entity.id
_entity.type
_entity.pdbx_description
1 polymer ?
#
loop_
_entity_poly.entity_id
_entity_poly.type
_entity_poly.pdbx_seq_one_letter_code
_entity_poly.pdbx_strand_id
1 'polypeptide(L)'
;MFTKLKNISITQRVLFLFLLVSIFSFSKEFWEKKNFTVNVTESLTINGSTKSKGYIMTYGGGALKLQITFPNVNKGEVYTFRPGSKTIYYPSLKQTVTQKLHKDEANILGVFNKLSSLSSKKTQTKNGDTFTFSNSKLISIRSKGYTVNFSNYSTSNGYSYPKTITVRDGSSQVTYSLSNFR
;
A
#
# COMPACT_ATOMS: atom_id res chain seq x y z
N MET A 1 50.05 -19.69 23.24
CA MET A 1 50.30 -19.22 21.89
C MET A 1 49.32 -18.07 21.60
N PHE A 2 49.73 -16.82 21.90
CA PHE A 2 48.85 -15.64 21.74
C PHE A 2 49.08 -15.06 20.35
N THR A 3 48.06 -15.14 19.51
CA THR A 3 48.05 -14.57 18.16
C THR A 3 47.98 -13.06 18.28
N LYS A 4 49.03 -12.35 17.81
CA LYS A 4 49.11 -10.89 17.71
C LYS A 4 47.94 -10.38 16.83
N LEU A 5 47.03 -9.65 17.43
CA LEU A 5 46.08 -8.81 16.68
C LEU A 5 46.89 -7.70 16.01
N LYS A 6 47.02 -7.79 14.67
CA LYS A 6 47.62 -6.77 13.81
C LYS A 6 46.90 -5.44 14.02
N ASN A 7 47.68 -4.40 14.35
CA ASN A 7 47.19 -3.01 14.42
C ASN A 7 46.56 -2.61 13.08
N ILE A 8 45.21 -2.62 13.05
CA ILE A 8 44.45 -2.05 11.93
C ILE A 8 44.65 -0.55 12.00
N SER A 9 45.16 0.07 10.93
CA SER A 9 45.44 1.51 10.87
C SER A 9 44.14 2.31 11.08
N ILE A 10 44.26 3.50 11.62
CA ILE A 10 43.11 4.39 11.85
C ILE A 10 42.32 4.60 10.53
N THR A 11 43.03 4.69 9.41
CA THR A 11 42.44 4.81 8.06
C THR A 11 41.57 3.61 7.67
N GLN A 12 42.01 2.40 8.02
CA GLN A 12 41.22 1.18 7.76
C GLN A 12 39.98 1.10 8.67
N ARG A 13 40.06 1.58 9.91
CA ARG A 13 38.91 1.65 10.83
C ARG A 13 37.89 2.68 10.37
N VAL A 14 38.33 3.83 9.90
CA VAL A 14 37.46 4.88 9.32
C VAL A 14 36.80 4.38 8.04
N LEU A 15 37.53 3.70 7.14
CA LEU A 15 36.97 3.11 5.92
C LEU A 15 35.94 2.03 6.25
N PHE A 16 36.17 1.20 7.28
CA PHE A 16 35.21 0.17 7.70
C PHE A 16 33.96 0.79 8.34
N LEU A 17 34.09 1.91 9.05
CA LEU A 17 32.97 2.66 9.60
C LEU A 17 32.13 3.31 8.48
N PHE A 18 32.77 3.85 7.43
CA PHE A 18 32.09 4.39 6.26
C PHE A 18 31.37 3.32 5.45
N LEU A 19 31.93 2.11 5.33
CA LEU A 19 31.27 0.96 4.70
C LEU A 19 30.04 0.47 5.49
N LEU A 20 30.06 0.55 6.81
CA LEU A 20 28.90 0.19 7.65
C LEU A 20 27.77 1.24 7.59
N VAL A 21 28.08 2.51 7.41
CA VAL A 21 27.07 3.59 7.30
C VAL A 21 26.34 3.54 5.96
N SER A 22 26.96 2.99 4.89
CA SER A 22 26.33 2.87 3.56
C SER A 22 25.28 1.77 3.44
N ILE A 23 25.10 0.93 4.48
CA ILE A 23 24.12 -0.18 4.44
C ILE A 23 22.72 0.23 4.94
N PHE A 24 22.56 1.40 5.55
CA PHE A 24 21.25 1.93 5.90
C PHE A 24 20.58 2.59 4.69
N SER A 25 20.26 1.83 3.66
CA SER A 25 19.30 2.26 2.64
C SER A 25 17.93 2.37 3.31
N PHE A 26 17.57 3.55 3.77
CA PHE A 26 16.20 3.83 4.23
C PHE A 26 15.26 3.58 3.05
N SER A 27 14.53 2.46 3.07
CA SER A 27 13.52 2.21 2.05
C SER A 27 12.50 3.32 2.10
N LYS A 28 12.14 3.85 0.93
CA LYS A 28 11.01 4.77 0.78
C LYS A 28 9.71 4.03 1.11
N GLU A 29 8.69 4.74 1.49
CA GLU A 29 7.39 4.12 1.74
C GLU A 29 6.59 4.01 0.42
N PHE A 30 5.70 3.03 0.33
CA PHE A 30 4.93 2.75 -0.89
C PHE A 30 4.13 3.96 -1.40
N TRP A 31 3.66 4.83 -0.50
CA TRP A 31 2.92 6.04 -0.88
C TRP A 31 3.79 7.18 -1.43
N GLU A 32 5.13 7.08 -1.29
CA GLU A 32 6.08 8.00 -1.91
C GLU A 32 6.32 7.65 -3.39
N LYS A 33 5.86 6.47 -3.84
CA LYS A 33 5.97 6.03 -5.23
C LYS A 33 4.83 6.59 -6.06
N LYS A 34 5.15 7.43 -7.03
CA LYS A 34 4.18 8.12 -7.88
C LYS A 34 3.38 7.16 -8.77
N ASN A 35 4.02 6.08 -9.20
CA ASN A 35 3.40 5.06 -10.04
C ASN A 35 3.80 3.68 -9.51
N PHE A 36 2.84 2.79 -9.32
CA PHE A 36 3.12 1.41 -8.92
C PHE A 36 2.06 0.45 -9.45
N THR A 37 2.45 -0.81 -9.52
CA THR A 37 1.55 -1.93 -9.79
C THR A 37 1.73 -2.98 -8.70
N VAL A 38 0.63 -3.60 -8.27
CA VAL A 38 0.63 -4.63 -7.22
C VAL A 38 -0.50 -5.60 -7.47
N ASN A 39 -0.28 -6.89 -7.22
CA ASN A 39 -1.33 -7.91 -7.23
C ASN A 39 -2.04 -7.87 -5.88
N VAL A 40 -3.37 -7.87 -5.90
CA VAL A 40 -4.23 -7.79 -4.71
C VAL A 40 -5.21 -8.93 -4.70
N THR A 41 -5.31 -9.60 -3.55
CA THR A 41 -6.44 -10.45 -3.19
C THR A 41 -7.23 -9.74 -2.10
N GLU A 42 -8.48 -9.42 -2.39
CA GLU A 42 -9.44 -8.82 -1.49
C GLU A 42 -10.32 -9.90 -0.90
N SER A 43 -10.52 -9.90 0.41
CA SER A 43 -11.43 -10.79 1.13
C SER A 43 -12.37 -9.93 1.96
N LEU A 44 -13.65 -9.90 1.57
CA LEU A 44 -14.71 -9.19 2.28
C LEU A 44 -15.46 -10.19 3.17
N THR A 45 -15.47 -9.92 4.47
CA THR A 45 -16.22 -10.70 5.46
C THR A 45 -17.37 -9.86 6.02
N ILE A 46 -18.59 -10.35 5.85
CA ILE A 46 -19.83 -9.75 6.39
C ILE A 46 -20.61 -10.86 7.07
N ASN A 47 -20.94 -10.70 8.34
CA ASN A 47 -21.73 -11.66 9.13
C ASN A 47 -21.21 -13.11 9.03
N GLY A 48 -19.87 -13.29 9.08
CA GLY A 48 -19.23 -14.61 9.00
C GLY A 48 -19.10 -15.20 7.59
N SER A 49 -19.72 -14.60 6.57
CA SER A 49 -19.56 -15.01 5.16
C SER A 49 -18.42 -14.26 4.51
N THR A 50 -17.53 -14.97 3.81
CA THR A 50 -16.38 -14.36 3.13
C THR A 50 -16.50 -14.51 1.62
N LYS A 51 -16.36 -13.40 0.90
CA LYS A 51 -16.24 -13.34 -0.56
C LYS A 51 -14.85 -12.83 -0.93
N SER A 52 -14.22 -13.44 -1.93
CA SER A 52 -12.88 -13.05 -2.39
C SER A 52 -12.89 -12.58 -3.83
N LYS A 53 -12.01 -11.62 -4.12
CA LYS A 53 -11.81 -11.02 -5.43
C LYS A 53 -10.32 -10.75 -5.65
N GLY A 54 -9.80 -11.04 -6.82
CA GLY A 54 -8.42 -10.75 -7.17
C GLY A 54 -8.33 -9.75 -8.30
N TYR A 55 -7.31 -8.90 -8.24
CA TYR A 55 -7.06 -7.92 -9.28
C TYR A 55 -5.60 -7.45 -9.29
N ILE A 56 -5.18 -6.93 -10.42
CA ILE A 56 -3.96 -6.16 -10.55
C ILE A 56 -4.34 -4.70 -10.34
N MET A 57 -3.75 -4.08 -9.31
CA MET A 57 -3.94 -2.67 -9.00
C MET A 57 -2.78 -1.87 -9.58
N THR A 58 -3.08 -0.84 -10.34
CA THR A 58 -2.10 0.13 -10.85
C THR A 58 -2.51 1.52 -10.38
N TYR A 59 -1.59 2.22 -9.74
CA TYR A 59 -1.76 3.63 -9.35
C TYR A 59 -0.80 4.50 -10.17
N GLY A 60 -1.29 5.62 -10.68
CA GLY A 60 -0.47 6.59 -11.42
C GLY A 60 -1.30 7.66 -12.08
N GLY A 61 -0.72 8.85 -12.27
CA GLY A 61 -1.40 9.98 -12.90
C GLY A 61 -2.69 10.43 -12.19
N GLY A 62 -2.77 10.25 -10.85
CA GLY A 62 -3.96 10.57 -10.05
C GLY A 62 -5.15 9.62 -10.28
N ALA A 63 -4.92 8.49 -10.94
CA ALA A 63 -5.92 7.45 -11.18
C ALA A 63 -5.52 6.13 -10.51
N LEU A 64 -6.54 5.37 -10.10
CA LEU A 64 -6.40 3.99 -9.62
C LEU A 64 -7.12 3.07 -10.61
N LYS A 65 -6.39 2.10 -11.15
CA LYS A 65 -6.92 1.10 -12.10
C LYS A 65 -6.88 -0.27 -11.44
N LEU A 66 -8.01 -1.00 -11.48
CA LEU A 66 -8.14 -2.36 -11.02
C LEU A 66 -8.52 -3.26 -12.20
N GLN A 67 -7.64 -4.19 -12.58
CA GLN A 67 -7.93 -5.20 -13.59
C GLN A 67 -8.26 -6.52 -12.90
N ILE A 68 -9.51 -6.96 -13.01
CA ILE A 68 -10.01 -8.15 -12.32
C ILE A 68 -9.37 -9.41 -12.87
N THR A 69 -8.85 -10.25 -11.97
CA THR A 69 -8.23 -11.54 -12.31
C THR A 69 -9.09 -12.73 -11.88
N PHE A 70 -9.88 -12.57 -10.81
CA PHE A 70 -10.93 -13.51 -10.40
C PHE A 70 -12.04 -12.79 -9.59
N PRO A 71 -13.28 -13.36 -9.47
CA PRO A 71 -13.73 -14.62 -10.07
C PRO A 71 -13.84 -14.55 -11.59
N ASN A 72 -13.98 -15.71 -12.23
CA ASN A 72 -14.00 -15.80 -13.70
C ASN A 72 -15.15 -15.01 -14.34
N VAL A 73 -16.27 -14.85 -13.67
CA VAL A 73 -17.44 -14.08 -14.16
C VAL A 73 -17.09 -12.61 -14.46
N ASN A 74 -16.15 -12.04 -13.72
CA ASN A 74 -15.72 -10.65 -13.89
C ASN A 74 -14.29 -10.53 -14.45
N LYS A 75 -13.65 -11.64 -14.79
CA LYS A 75 -12.26 -11.64 -15.24
C LYS A 75 -12.06 -10.79 -16.47
N GLY A 76 -11.06 -9.93 -16.41
CA GLY A 76 -10.72 -8.99 -17.48
C GLY A 76 -11.44 -7.65 -17.41
N GLU A 77 -12.48 -7.49 -16.57
CA GLU A 77 -13.06 -6.17 -16.31
C GLU A 77 -11.99 -5.22 -15.77
N VAL A 78 -12.09 -3.95 -16.18
CA VAL A 78 -11.17 -2.91 -15.75
C VAL A 78 -11.94 -1.75 -15.15
N TYR A 79 -11.73 -1.55 -13.85
CA TYR A 79 -12.27 -0.41 -13.12
C TYR A 79 -11.21 0.69 -13.05
N THR A 80 -11.54 1.89 -13.49
CA THR A 80 -10.65 3.05 -13.38
C THR A 80 -11.32 4.13 -12.56
N PHE A 81 -10.70 4.46 -11.43
CA PHE A 81 -11.16 5.48 -10.50
C PHE A 81 -10.38 6.77 -10.74
N ARG A 82 -11.10 7.89 -10.88
CA ARG A 82 -10.57 9.26 -10.93
C ARG A 82 -11.34 10.13 -9.96
N PRO A 83 -10.86 11.33 -9.63
CA PRO A 83 -11.64 12.25 -8.82
C PRO A 83 -13.05 12.45 -9.40
N GLY A 84 -14.09 12.12 -8.63
CA GLY A 84 -15.49 12.29 -8.99
C GLY A 84 -16.09 11.26 -9.96
N SER A 85 -15.32 10.37 -10.56
CA SER A 85 -15.84 9.40 -11.54
C SER A 85 -15.18 8.03 -11.45
N LYS A 86 -15.95 7.01 -11.86
CA LYS A 86 -15.49 5.65 -12.10
C LYS A 86 -15.85 5.24 -13.51
N THR A 87 -14.94 4.64 -14.25
CA THR A 87 -15.22 3.96 -15.50
C THR A 87 -15.04 2.46 -15.35
N ILE A 88 -15.90 1.67 -15.97
CA ILE A 88 -15.82 0.20 -15.99
C ILE A 88 -15.78 -0.23 -17.45
N TYR A 89 -14.71 -0.91 -17.84
CA TYR A 89 -14.61 -1.57 -19.12
C TYR A 89 -15.03 -3.03 -18.98
N TYR A 90 -15.99 -3.47 -19.78
CA TYR A 90 -16.50 -4.85 -19.90
C TYR A 90 -15.94 -5.51 -21.16
N PRO A 91 -14.95 -6.41 -21.04
CA PRO A 91 -14.30 -6.98 -22.23
C PRO A 91 -15.23 -7.87 -23.06
N SER A 92 -16.18 -8.57 -22.44
CA SER A 92 -17.19 -9.40 -23.13
C SER A 92 -18.11 -8.59 -24.05
N LEU A 93 -18.43 -7.35 -23.66
CA LEU A 93 -19.29 -6.44 -24.40
C LEU A 93 -18.51 -5.44 -25.25
N LYS A 94 -17.18 -5.35 -25.06
CA LYS A 94 -16.31 -4.30 -25.63
C LYS A 94 -16.82 -2.88 -25.32
N GLN A 95 -17.45 -2.69 -24.15
CA GLN A 95 -18.09 -1.44 -23.76
C GLN A 95 -17.44 -0.83 -22.53
N THR A 96 -17.48 0.49 -22.45
CA THR A 96 -17.06 1.26 -21.26
C THR A 96 -18.27 2.05 -20.75
N VAL A 97 -18.53 1.90 -19.45
CA VAL A 97 -19.58 2.65 -18.74
C VAL A 97 -18.92 3.61 -17.76
N THR A 98 -19.36 4.87 -17.75
CA THR A 98 -18.91 5.88 -16.79
C THR A 98 -20.01 6.15 -15.77
N GLN A 99 -19.62 6.18 -14.48
CA GLN A 99 -20.50 6.39 -13.35
C GLN A 99 -19.93 7.46 -12.41
N LYS A 100 -20.80 8.13 -11.65
CA LYS A 100 -20.35 8.92 -10.50
C LYS A 100 -19.75 7.98 -9.44
N LEU A 101 -18.70 8.44 -8.80
CA LEU A 101 -18.07 7.70 -7.72
C LEU A 101 -18.97 7.71 -6.49
N HIS A 102 -19.32 6.54 -5.94
CA HIS A 102 -20.01 6.44 -4.66
C HIS A 102 -19.07 6.85 -3.51
N LYS A 103 -19.64 7.37 -2.40
CA LYS A 103 -18.84 7.83 -1.25
C LYS A 103 -17.87 6.77 -0.72
N ASP A 104 -18.29 5.52 -0.70
CA ASP A 104 -17.47 4.41 -0.18
C ASP A 104 -16.32 4.04 -1.14
N GLU A 105 -16.53 4.15 -2.44
CA GLU A 105 -15.50 3.92 -3.46
C GLU A 105 -14.50 5.09 -3.54
N ALA A 106 -14.93 6.31 -3.22
CA ALA A 106 -14.05 7.48 -3.12
C ALA A 106 -12.99 7.34 -2.02
N ASN A 107 -13.23 6.49 -1.01
CA ASN A 107 -12.33 6.30 0.12
C ASN A 107 -11.00 5.67 -0.28
N ILE A 108 -10.95 4.77 -1.28
CA ILE A 108 -9.70 4.13 -1.72
C ILE A 108 -8.72 5.18 -2.29
N LEU A 109 -9.17 6.02 -3.23
CA LEU A 109 -8.36 7.12 -3.76
C LEU A 109 -8.05 8.15 -2.67
N GLY A 110 -9.02 8.43 -1.79
CA GLY A 110 -8.86 9.33 -0.66
C GLY A 110 -7.76 8.88 0.29
N VAL A 111 -7.62 7.58 0.57
CA VAL A 111 -6.54 7.03 1.40
C VAL A 111 -5.18 7.30 0.77
N PHE A 112 -4.99 7.04 -0.54
CA PHE A 112 -3.72 7.30 -1.21
C PHE A 112 -3.38 8.80 -1.22
N ASN A 113 -4.34 9.67 -1.47
CA ASN A 113 -4.14 11.13 -1.43
C ASN A 113 -3.78 11.61 -0.02
N LYS A 114 -4.41 11.06 1.03
CA LYS A 114 -4.07 11.36 2.42
C LYS A 114 -2.65 10.90 2.75
N LEU A 115 -2.25 9.70 2.34
CA LEU A 115 -0.91 9.16 2.56
C LEU A 115 0.16 10.00 1.86
N SER A 116 -0.06 10.40 0.61
CA SER A 116 0.88 11.24 -0.15
C SER A 116 1.09 12.63 0.46
N SER A 117 0.16 13.09 1.31
CA SER A 117 0.23 14.38 2.00
C SER A 117 0.96 14.33 3.35
N LEU A 118 1.40 13.15 3.82
CA LEU A 118 2.12 13.02 5.08
C LEU A 118 3.53 13.60 4.98
N SER A 119 3.85 14.51 5.90
CA SER A 119 5.15 15.18 5.96
C SER A 119 6.18 14.47 6.85
N SER A 120 5.74 13.52 7.66
CA SER A 120 6.61 12.80 8.59
C SER A 120 6.16 11.37 8.83
N LYS A 121 7.10 10.51 9.26
CA LYS A 121 6.87 9.11 9.67
C LYS A 121 6.65 9.02 11.19
N LYS A 122 6.02 10.03 11.80
CA LYS A 122 5.65 10.08 13.22
C LYS A 122 4.13 10.09 13.34
N THR A 123 3.63 9.55 14.45
CA THR A 123 2.19 9.59 14.76
C THR A 123 1.68 11.02 14.72
N GLN A 124 0.65 11.26 13.93
CA GLN A 124 0.10 12.59 13.68
C GLN A 124 -1.40 12.52 13.37
N THR A 125 -2.11 13.60 13.66
CA THR A 125 -3.51 13.80 13.27
C THR A 125 -3.58 14.85 12.17
N LYS A 126 -4.29 14.56 11.08
CA LYS A 126 -4.47 15.47 9.95
C LYS A 126 -5.88 15.31 9.38
N ASN A 127 -6.60 16.41 9.22
CA ASN A 127 -7.96 16.45 8.67
C ASN A 127 -8.95 15.48 9.37
N GLY A 128 -8.83 15.32 10.70
CA GLY A 128 -9.67 14.43 11.48
C GLY A 128 -9.27 12.95 11.46
N ASP A 129 -8.24 12.57 10.70
CA ASP A 129 -7.69 11.21 10.68
C ASP A 129 -6.43 11.14 11.55
N THR A 130 -6.28 10.06 12.32
CA THR A 130 -5.07 9.78 13.10
C THR A 130 -4.24 8.72 12.38
N PHE A 131 -3.01 9.06 12.04
CA PHE A 131 -2.01 8.18 11.44
C PHE A 131 -1.04 7.72 12.52
N THR A 132 -0.98 6.44 12.79
CA THR A 132 -0.11 5.87 13.82
C THR A 132 1.09 5.18 13.17
N PHE A 133 2.28 5.52 13.64
CA PHE A 133 3.54 4.94 13.17
C PHE A 133 4.23 4.17 14.28
N SER A 134 4.89 3.08 13.93
CA SER A 134 5.81 2.33 14.78
C SER A 134 7.05 1.99 13.95
N ASN A 135 8.25 2.24 14.48
CA ASN A 135 9.52 2.03 13.77
C ASN A 135 9.52 2.63 12.35
N SER A 136 9.00 3.86 12.23
CA SER A 136 8.84 4.58 10.96
C SER A 136 7.92 3.90 9.92
N LYS A 137 7.18 2.85 10.29
CA LYS A 137 6.16 2.21 9.46
C LYS A 137 4.78 2.67 9.88
N LEU A 138 3.91 2.95 8.92
CA LEU A 138 2.51 3.24 9.17
C LEU A 138 1.80 1.95 9.60
N ILE A 139 1.30 1.90 10.83
CA ILE A 139 0.61 0.71 11.35
C ILE A 139 -0.90 0.85 11.36
N SER A 140 -1.43 2.07 11.46
CA SER A 140 -2.87 2.28 11.35
C SER A 140 -3.25 3.69 10.91
N ILE A 141 -4.45 3.78 10.32
CA ILE A 141 -5.19 5.03 10.12
C ILE A 141 -6.54 4.86 10.83
N ARG A 142 -6.86 5.77 11.74
CA ARG A 142 -8.19 5.86 12.35
C ARG A 142 -8.92 7.07 11.78
N SER A 143 -10.08 6.83 11.20
CA SER A 143 -10.98 7.85 10.65
C SER A 143 -12.34 7.76 11.31
N LYS A 144 -13.22 8.74 11.06
CA LYS A 144 -14.61 8.67 11.55
C LYS A 144 -15.31 7.49 10.85
N GLY A 145 -15.69 6.47 11.64
CA GLY A 145 -16.44 5.31 11.18
C GLY A 145 -15.61 4.11 10.76
N TYR A 146 -14.31 4.25 10.42
CA TYR A 146 -13.49 3.10 10.03
C TYR A 146 -12.06 3.15 10.56
N THR A 147 -11.42 1.98 10.60
CA THR A 147 -9.99 1.83 10.93
C THR A 147 -9.31 1.01 9.85
N VAL A 148 -8.14 1.46 9.42
CA VAL A 148 -7.26 0.74 8.50
C VAL A 148 -6.02 0.29 9.26
N ASN A 149 -5.65 -0.99 9.19
CA ASN A 149 -4.43 -1.53 9.78
C ASN A 149 -3.50 -2.03 8.68
N PHE A 150 -2.22 -1.76 8.83
CA PHE A 150 -1.15 -2.13 7.90
C PHE A 150 -0.19 -3.07 8.60
N SER A 151 0.12 -4.23 8.01
CA SER A 151 0.98 -5.24 8.63
C SER A 151 1.76 -6.03 7.59
N ASN A 152 2.67 -6.89 8.09
CA ASN A 152 3.49 -7.79 7.28
C ASN A 152 4.29 -7.04 6.20
N TYR A 153 5.03 -6.00 6.61
CA TYR A 153 5.81 -5.18 5.70
C TYR A 153 6.89 -5.97 4.96
N SER A 154 7.07 -5.65 3.69
CA SER A 154 8.11 -6.17 2.81
C SER A 154 8.74 -5.02 2.03
N THR A 155 9.87 -5.27 1.38
CA THR A 155 10.55 -4.28 0.54
C THR A 155 10.65 -4.78 -0.89
N SER A 156 10.36 -3.94 -1.86
CA SER A 156 10.53 -4.20 -3.28
C SER A 156 10.96 -2.91 -4.00
N ASN A 157 11.97 -3.01 -4.85
CA ASN A 157 12.50 -1.88 -5.65
C ASN A 157 12.80 -0.62 -4.81
N GLY A 158 13.34 -0.80 -3.58
CA GLY A 158 13.68 0.28 -2.66
C GLY A 158 12.48 0.90 -1.93
N TYR A 159 11.28 0.35 -2.08
CA TYR A 159 10.08 0.80 -1.39
C TYR A 159 9.59 -0.24 -0.39
N SER A 160 9.21 0.24 0.79
CA SER A 160 8.56 -0.56 1.83
C SER A 160 7.05 -0.52 1.62
N TYR A 161 6.40 -1.68 1.64
CA TYR A 161 4.94 -1.79 1.47
C TYR A 161 4.37 -2.85 2.42
N PRO A 162 3.13 -2.69 2.90
CA PRO A 162 2.46 -3.70 3.69
C PRO A 162 1.98 -4.84 2.78
N LYS A 163 2.21 -6.07 3.15
CA LYS A 163 1.63 -7.24 2.46
C LYS A 163 0.17 -7.46 2.87
N THR A 164 -0.25 -6.87 3.98
CA THR A 164 -1.63 -7.01 4.48
C THR A 164 -2.16 -5.65 4.89
N ILE A 165 -3.34 -5.29 4.37
CA ILE A 165 -4.11 -4.12 4.78
C ILE A 165 -5.51 -4.62 5.19
N THR A 166 -5.94 -4.28 6.41
CA THR A 166 -7.27 -4.64 6.91
C THR A 166 -8.06 -3.37 7.19
N VAL A 167 -9.22 -3.24 6.58
CA VAL A 167 -10.18 -2.17 6.82
C VAL A 167 -11.34 -2.73 7.63
N ARG A 168 -11.71 -2.04 8.71
CA ARG A 168 -12.87 -2.38 9.54
C ARG A 168 -13.80 -1.20 9.62
N ASP A 169 -15.08 -1.45 9.35
CA ASP A 169 -16.17 -0.50 9.42
C ASP A 169 -17.37 -1.20 10.06
N GLY A 170 -17.65 -0.92 11.33
CA GLY A 170 -18.69 -1.60 12.11
C GLY A 170 -18.50 -3.12 12.10
N SER A 171 -19.49 -3.84 11.56
CA SER A 171 -19.52 -5.31 11.46
C SER A 171 -18.80 -5.86 10.20
N SER A 172 -18.34 -4.97 9.30
CA SER A 172 -17.69 -5.37 8.05
C SER A 172 -16.18 -5.33 8.17
N GLN A 173 -15.51 -6.32 7.60
CA GLN A 173 -14.07 -6.36 7.49
C GLN A 173 -13.66 -6.70 6.06
N VAL A 174 -12.77 -5.87 5.50
CA VAL A 174 -12.10 -6.16 4.23
C VAL A 174 -10.62 -6.34 4.49
N THR A 175 -10.05 -7.44 4.02
CA THR A 175 -8.62 -7.70 4.06
C THR A 175 -8.06 -7.74 2.65
N TYR A 176 -7.03 -6.94 2.40
CA TYR A 176 -6.26 -6.91 1.16
C TYR A 176 -4.91 -7.57 1.39
N SER A 177 -4.63 -8.62 0.64
CA SER A 177 -3.32 -9.28 0.59
C SER A 177 -2.59 -8.80 -0.67
N LEU A 178 -1.40 -8.20 -0.50
CA LEU A 178 -0.62 -7.57 -1.55
C LEU A 178 0.62 -8.41 -1.89
N SER A 179 0.90 -8.56 -3.17
CA SER A 179 2.10 -9.25 -3.67
C SER A 179 2.60 -8.61 -4.98
N ASN A 180 3.85 -8.89 -5.35
CA ASN A 180 4.45 -8.39 -6.61
C ASN A 180 4.38 -6.85 -6.76
N PHE A 181 4.68 -6.13 -5.69
CA PHE A 181 4.76 -4.66 -5.72
C PHE A 181 5.96 -4.21 -6.57
N ARG A 182 5.71 -3.34 -7.57
CA ARG A 182 6.72 -2.88 -8.52
C ARG A 182 6.43 -1.47 -9.06
#